data_40c01690584b74822d1eddde64aa4146
#
_entry.id   40c01690584b74822d1eddde64aa4146
#
_cell.length_a   1.000
_cell.length_b   1.000
_cell.length_c   1.000
_cell.angle_alpha   90.00
_cell.angle_beta   90.00
_cell.angle_gamma   90.00
#
_symmetry.space_group_name_H-M   'P 1'
#
loop_
_entity.id
_entity.type
_entity.pdbx_description
1 polymer ?
#
loop_
_entity_poly.entity_id
_entity_poly.type
_entity_poly.pdbx_seq_one_letter_code
_entity_poly.pdbx_strand_id
1 'polypeptide(L)'
;MNNNESIDKIKLLKVLNFDLWVKKKLPKKESNKDNVNLLELSRCIIIQKSIKIKHEEIIKNFMSAAKNAFEDITFETLEEKELLNSFHEKGSSKLKNICLVMCDNNILEASSEIVNSEGKIINGNHIYLLNTLLDSKTITNDIKKQIWKDFLQIKDYE
;
A
#
# COMPACT_ATOMS: atom_id res chain seq x y z
N MET A 1 -3.22 27.32 22.52
CA MET A 1 -2.52 26.18 21.89
C MET A 1 -3.18 24.91 22.33
N ASN A 2 -3.86 24.26 21.43
CA ASN A 2 -4.91 23.29 21.69
C ASN A 2 -4.39 21.87 21.89
N ASN A 3 -3.72 21.62 23.02
CA ASN A 3 -3.35 20.24 23.42
C ASN A 3 -4.59 19.37 23.77
N ASN A 4 -5.72 19.98 24.08
CA ASN A 4 -6.92 19.27 24.49
C ASN A 4 -7.69 18.63 23.30
N GLU A 5 -7.72 19.28 22.12
CA GLU A 5 -8.39 18.69 20.94
C GLU A 5 -7.66 17.45 20.40
N SER A 6 -6.34 17.41 20.52
CA SER A 6 -5.55 16.24 20.12
C SER A 6 -5.80 15.03 21.02
N ILE A 7 -5.97 15.26 22.33
CA ILE A 7 -6.21 14.21 23.32
C ILE A 7 -7.63 13.61 23.16
N ASP A 8 -8.61 14.43 22.80
CA ASP A 8 -9.98 13.96 22.61
C ASP A 8 -10.15 13.14 21.33
N LYS A 9 -9.46 13.52 20.25
CA LYS A 9 -9.39 12.71 19.01
C LYS A 9 -8.74 11.35 19.28
N ILE A 10 -7.69 11.31 20.07
CA ILE A 10 -7.00 10.08 20.48
C ILE A 10 -7.91 9.16 21.28
N LYS A 11 -8.67 9.70 22.24
CA LYS A 11 -9.64 8.94 23.03
C LYS A 11 -10.78 8.40 22.17
N LEU A 12 -11.30 9.21 21.24
CA LEU A 12 -12.36 8.81 20.31
C LEU A 12 -11.92 7.65 19.40
N LEU A 13 -10.72 7.70 18.88
CA LEU A 13 -10.16 6.64 18.02
C LEU A 13 -9.92 5.32 18.78
N LYS A 14 -9.55 5.39 20.06
CA LYS A 14 -9.45 4.20 20.93
C LYS A 14 -10.82 3.56 21.21
N VAL A 15 -11.86 4.38 21.42
CA VAL A 15 -13.24 3.90 21.60
C VAL A 15 -13.78 3.22 20.34
N LEU A 16 -13.35 3.65 19.17
CA LEU A 16 -13.72 3.07 17.90
C LEU A 16 -12.85 1.86 17.48
N ASN A 17 -12.02 1.32 18.40
CA ASN A 17 -11.08 0.22 18.11
C ASN A 17 -10.15 0.46 16.92
N PHE A 18 -9.88 1.72 16.60
CA PHE A 18 -8.79 2.06 15.71
C PHE A 18 -7.50 2.08 16.52
N ASP A 19 -6.61 1.14 16.27
CA ASP A 19 -5.24 1.22 16.80
C ASP A 19 -4.60 2.49 16.26
N LEU A 20 -4.33 3.42 17.16
CA LEU A 20 -3.66 4.67 16.84
C LEU A 20 -2.22 4.40 16.45
N TRP A 21 -1.95 4.58 15.20
CA TRP A 21 -0.59 4.66 14.70
C TRP A 21 -0.03 6.04 15.06
N VAL A 22 0.69 6.10 16.16
CA VAL A 22 1.42 7.32 16.54
C VAL A 22 2.58 7.47 15.57
N LYS A 23 2.59 8.59 14.85
CA LYS A 23 3.73 8.98 14.00
C LYS A 23 4.98 9.08 14.89
N LYS A 24 5.81 8.04 14.94
CA LYS A 24 7.16 8.16 15.50
C LYS A 24 7.91 9.14 14.60
N LYS A 25 8.28 10.29 15.16
CA LYS A 25 9.25 11.17 14.50
C LYS A 25 10.54 10.38 14.36
N LEU A 26 10.81 9.87 13.16
CA LEU A 26 12.13 9.35 12.84
C LEU A 26 13.12 10.49 12.94
N PRO A 27 14.30 10.26 13.55
CA PRO A 27 15.35 11.27 13.53
C PRO A 27 15.66 11.61 12.08
N LYS A 28 15.68 12.91 11.74
CA LYS A 28 16.14 13.37 10.44
C LYS A 28 17.58 12.87 10.28
N LYS A 29 17.80 11.86 9.45
CA LYS A 29 19.13 11.56 8.94
C LYS A 29 19.56 12.79 8.16
N GLU A 30 20.56 13.49 8.63
CA GLU A 30 21.27 14.47 7.83
C GLU A 30 21.83 13.74 6.61
N SER A 31 21.29 14.06 5.46
CA SER A 31 21.74 13.48 4.20
C SER A 31 23.09 14.08 3.86
N ASN A 32 24.15 13.31 4.01
CA ASN A 32 25.39 13.62 3.33
C ASN A 32 25.11 13.61 1.83
N LYS A 33 25.33 14.76 1.21
CA LYS A 33 25.22 14.99 -0.23
C LYS A 33 26.37 14.29 -0.96
N ASP A 34 26.31 12.99 -1.08
CA ASP A 34 27.06 12.30 -2.13
C ASP A 34 26.10 12.04 -3.26
N ASN A 35 26.43 12.59 -4.43
CA ASN A 35 25.70 12.46 -5.69
C ASN A 35 25.67 11.00 -6.17
N VAL A 36 24.94 10.15 -5.48
CA VAL A 36 24.47 8.90 -6.02
C VAL A 36 23.17 9.24 -6.77
N ASN A 37 23.09 8.97 -8.05
CA ASN A 37 21.86 8.97 -8.82
C ASN A 37 20.90 7.99 -8.14
N LEU A 38 20.19 8.46 -7.12
CA LEU A 38 19.11 7.73 -6.48
C LEU A 38 18.04 7.56 -7.55
N LEU A 39 17.90 6.34 -8.05
CA LEU A 39 16.73 5.92 -8.80
C LEU A 39 15.52 6.30 -7.96
N GLU A 40 14.75 7.28 -8.42
CA GLU A 40 13.56 7.72 -7.70
C GLU A 40 12.63 6.52 -7.56
N LEU A 41 12.47 6.05 -6.33
CA LEU A 41 11.54 4.98 -6.01
C LEU A 41 10.14 5.58 -5.88
N SER A 42 9.26 5.27 -6.82
CA SER A 42 7.84 5.61 -6.74
C SER A 42 7.06 4.53 -6.01
N ARG A 43 6.25 4.93 -5.06
CA ARG A 43 5.37 4.04 -4.28
C ARG A 43 3.93 4.24 -4.70
N CYS A 44 3.27 3.13 -5.03
CA CYS A 44 1.88 3.15 -5.49
C CYS A 44 1.04 2.09 -4.78
N ILE A 45 -0.22 2.41 -4.53
CA ILE A 45 -1.23 1.43 -4.14
C ILE A 45 -2.21 1.29 -5.28
N ILE A 46 -2.30 0.08 -5.82
CA ILE A 46 -3.24 -0.28 -6.87
C ILE A 46 -4.39 -1.06 -6.23
N ILE A 47 -5.60 -0.65 -6.51
CA ILE A 47 -6.81 -1.27 -5.96
C ILE A 47 -7.66 -1.77 -7.11
N GLN A 48 -7.94 -3.06 -7.12
CA GLN A 48 -8.89 -3.63 -8.08
C GLN A 48 -10.27 -3.03 -7.85
N LYS A 49 -10.94 -2.61 -8.92
CA LYS A 49 -12.21 -1.90 -8.85
C LYS A 49 -13.30 -2.69 -8.14
N SER A 50 -13.39 -4.00 -8.35
CA SER A 50 -14.35 -4.88 -7.67
C SER A 50 -14.13 -4.90 -6.15
N ILE A 51 -12.89 -4.95 -5.70
CA ILE A 51 -12.51 -4.89 -4.29
C ILE A 51 -12.85 -3.53 -3.69
N LYS A 52 -12.59 -2.44 -4.43
CA LYS A 52 -12.92 -1.09 -3.99
C LYS A 52 -14.42 -0.89 -3.79
N ILE A 53 -15.24 -1.41 -4.70
CA ILE A 53 -16.71 -1.33 -4.59
C ILE A 53 -17.20 -2.17 -3.41
N LYS A 54 -16.65 -3.38 -3.24
CA LYS A 54 -17.04 -4.31 -2.16
C LYS A 54 -16.72 -3.79 -0.77
N HIS A 55 -15.62 -3.03 -0.62
CA HIS A 55 -15.09 -2.56 0.67
C HIS A 55 -14.79 -1.06 0.68
N GLU A 56 -15.66 -0.26 0.11
CA GLU A 56 -15.44 1.18 -0.14
C GLU A 56 -15.01 1.95 1.12
N GLU A 57 -15.69 1.74 2.24
CA GLU A 57 -15.40 2.45 3.49
C GLU A 57 -14.04 2.06 4.07
N ILE A 58 -13.72 0.76 4.09
CA ILE A 58 -12.44 0.25 4.58
C ILE A 58 -11.29 0.80 3.75
N ILE A 59 -11.44 0.79 2.43
CA ILE A 59 -10.42 1.29 1.50
C ILE A 59 -10.26 2.80 1.63
N LYS A 60 -11.35 3.55 1.76
CA LYS A 60 -11.31 4.99 1.98
C LYS A 60 -10.54 5.35 3.25
N ASN A 61 -10.80 4.64 4.35
CA ASN A 61 -10.08 4.83 5.61
C ASN A 61 -8.61 4.46 5.50
N PHE A 62 -8.31 3.36 4.82
CA PHE A 62 -6.94 2.94 4.55
C PHE A 62 -6.19 3.97 3.70
N MET A 63 -6.78 4.46 2.61
CA MET A 63 -6.17 5.49 1.74
C MET A 63 -5.88 6.78 2.51
N SER A 64 -6.80 7.20 3.38
CA SER A 64 -6.61 8.37 4.23
C SER A 64 -5.44 8.19 5.19
N ALA A 65 -5.36 7.04 5.86
CA ALA A 65 -4.26 6.71 6.75
C ALA A 65 -2.91 6.62 6.02
N ALA A 66 -2.90 6.02 4.84
CA ALA A 66 -1.71 5.89 4.00
C ALA A 66 -1.19 7.26 3.53
N LYS A 67 -2.07 8.16 3.10
CA LYS A 67 -1.70 9.55 2.73
C LYS A 67 -1.11 10.32 3.91
N ASN A 68 -1.63 10.10 5.12
CA ASN A 68 -1.10 10.75 6.32
C ASN A 68 0.27 10.17 6.74
N ALA A 69 0.54 8.91 6.41
CA ALA A 69 1.80 8.26 6.70
C ALA A 69 2.90 8.60 5.69
N PHE A 70 2.53 8.87 4.43
CA PHE A 70 3.46 9.10 3.32
C PHE A 70 2.95 10.19 2.39
N GLU A 71 3.78 11.21 2.16
CA GLU A 71 3.46 12.33 1.27
C GLU A 71 3.49 11.91 -0.21
N ASP A 72 4.34 10.93 -0.56
CA ASP A 72 4.67 10.59 -1.96
C ASP A 72 3.91 9.38 -2.51
N ILE A 73 2.90 8.89 -1.78
CA ILE A 73 2.17 7.72 -2.22
C ILE A 73 1.08 8.07 -3.22
N THR A 74 1.00 7.31 -4.30
CA THR A 74 -0.05 7.41 -5.31
C THR A 74 -1.06 6.26 -5.19
N PHE A 75 -2.27 6.48 -5.67
CA PHE A 75 -3.34 5.49 -5.68
C PHE A 75 -3.92 5.36 -7.07
N GLU A 76 -4.07 4.13 -7.53
CA GLU A 76 -4.75 3.80 -8.77
C GLU A 76 -5.88 2.81 -8.53
N THR A 77 -6.94 2.92 -9.32
CA THR A 77 -8.02 1.94 -9.34
C THR A 77 -8.12 1.37 -10.74
N LEU A 78 -7.92 0.06 -10.87
CA LEU A 78 -7.89 -0.63 -12.16
C LEU A 78 -8.95 -1.72 -12.23
N GLU A 79 -9.48 -1.95 -13.42
CA GLU A 79 -10.26 -3.14 -13.73
C GLU A 79 -9.35 -4.38 -13.78
N GLU A 80 -9.93 -5.56 -13.62
CA GLU A 80 -9.20 -6.84 -13.65
C GLU A 80 -8.27 -6.97 -14.88
N LYS A 81 -8.81 -6.67 -16.06
CA LYS A 81 -8.06 -6.77 -17.32
C LYS A 81 -6.89 -5.79 -17.40
N GLU A 82 -7.11 -4.56 -16.95
CA GLU A 82 -6.05 -3.52 -16.92
C GLU A 82 -4.95 -3.91 -15.95
N LEU A 83 -5.33 -4.47 -14.79
CA LEU A 83 -4.41 -4.92 -13.77
C LEU A 83 -3.53 -6.06 -14.27
N LEU A 84 -4.11 -7.09 -14.89
CA LEU A 84 -3.36 -8.20 -15.49
C LEU A 84 -2.44 -7.73 -16.61
N ASN A 85 -2.88 -6.79 -17.44
CA ASN A 85 -2.03 -6.21 -18.48
C ASN A 85 -0.84 -5.46 -17.89
N SER A 86 -1.03 -4.72 -16.79
CA SER A 86 0.05 -3.97 -16.13
C SER A 86 1.20 -4.86 -15.65
N PHE A 87 0.92 -6.10 -15.28
CA PHE A 87 1.94 -7.06 -14.84
C PHE A 87 2.87 -7.52 -15.98
N HIS A 88 2.40 -7.42 -17.22
CA HIS A 88 3.14 -7.83 -18.42
C HIS A 88 3.80 -6.66 -19.14
N GLU A 89 3.43 -5.42 -18.84
CA GLU A 89 4.01 -4.25 -19.47
C GLU A 89 5.47 -4.06 -19.06
N LYS A 90 6.37 -4.21 -20.01
CA LYS A 90 7.78 -3.86 -19.83
C LYS A 90 7.91 -2.34 -19.87
N GLY A 91 7.82 -1.71 -18.70
CA GLY A 91 8.07 -0.28 -18.59
C GLY A 91 9.50 0.07 -19.00
N SER A 92 9.66 0.98 -19.96
CA SER A 92 10.95 1.58 -20.32
C SER A 92 11.39 2.65 -19.31
N SER A 93 10.65 2.80 -18.22
CA SER A 93 10.90 3.77 -17.17
C SER A 93 12.19 3.46 -16.42
N LYS A 94 13.05 4.47 -16.28
CA LYS A 94 14.21 4.43 -15.38
C LYS A 94 13.78 4.46 -13.90
N LEU A 95 12.50 4.65 -13.62
CA LEU A 95 11.94 4.71 -12.27
C LEU A 95 11.70 3.30 -11.75
N LYS A 96 12.15 3.04 -10.55
CA LYS A 96 11.82 1.82 -9.81
C LYS A 96 10.48 2.05 -9.11
N ASN A 97 9.47 1.29 -9.49
CA ASN A 97 8.15 1.38 -8.86
C ASN A 97 7.93 0.18 -7.95
N ILE A 98 7.46 0.45 -6.74
CA ILE A 98 6.95 -0.58 -5.85
C ILE A 98 5.47 -0.34 -5.60
N CYS A 99 4.66 -1.36 -5.84
CA CYS A 99 3.21 -1.28 -5.80
C CYS A 99 2.64 -2.33 -4.83
N LEU A 100 1.82 -1.89 -3.89
CA LEU A 100 0.92 -2.79 -3.18
C LEU A 100 -0.35 -2.94 -4.01
N VAL A 101 -0.69 -4.16 -4.38
CA VAL A 101 -1.85 -4.48 -5.20
C VAL A 101 -2.92 -5.16 -4.34
N MET A 102 -4.01 -4.46 -4.06
CA MET A 102 -5.18 -5.01 -3.38
C MET A 102 -6.12 -5.62 -4.42
N CYS A 103 -6.20 -6.93 -4.46
CA CYS A 103 -6.95 -7.66 -5.47
C CYS A 103 -7.69 -8.87 -4.89
N ASP A 104 -8.54 -9.49 -5.70
CA ASP A 104 -9.18 -10.75 -5.39
C ASP A 104 -8.30 -11.97 -5.73
N ASN A 105 -8.74 -13.15 -5.31
CA ASN A 105 -8.01 -14.39 -5.56
C ASN A 105 -7.95 -14.74 -7.05
N ASN A 106 -8.89 -14.28 -7.87
CA ASN A 106 -8.87 -14.52 -9.31
C ASN A 106 -7.64 -13.88 -9.98
N ILE A 107 -7.27 -12.68 -9.53
CA ILE A 107 -6.04 -12.02 -10.00
C ILE A 107 -4.81 -12.83 -9.60
N LEU A 108 -4.76 -13.32 -8.36
CA LEU A 108 -3.64 -14.13 -7.88
C LEU A 108 -3.50 -15.42 -8.71
N GLU A 109 -4.60 -16.12 -8.97
CA GLU A 109 -4.62 -17.32 -9.79
C GLU A 109 -4.22 -17.06 -11.24
N ALA A 110 -4.76 -16.00 -11.86
CA ALA A 110 -4.44 -15.62 -13.24
C ALA A 110 -2.96 -15.19 -13.41
N SER A 111 -2.34 -14.70 -12.35
CA SER A 111 -0.93 -14.27 -12.34
C SER A 111 0.05 -15.34 -11.82
N SER A 112 -0.43 -16.55 -11.51
CA SER A 112 0.36 -17.61 -10.85
C SER A 112 1.66 -17.98 -11.57
N GLU A 113 1.72 -17.86 -12.89
CA GLU A 113 2.91 -18.17 -13.69
C GLU A 113 4.04 -17.13 -13.51
N ILE A 114 3.70 -15.91 -13.10
CA ILE A 114 4.66 -14.81 -12.94
C ILE A 114 4.87 -14.40 -11.48
N VAL A 115 4.09 -14.92 -10.57
CA VAL A 115 4.23 -14.71 -9.12
C VAL A 115 5.37 -15.60 -8.60
N ASN A 116 6.34 -14.99 -7.95
CA ASN A 116 7.42 -15.74 -7.30
C ASN A 116 6.98 -16.35 -5.95
N SER A 117 7.88 -17.13 -5.32
CA SER A 117 7.64 -17.80 -4.02
C SER A 117 7.31 -16.83 -2.86
N GLU A 118 7.62 -15.55 -3.03
CA GLU A 118 7.35 -14.51 -2.02
C GLU A 118 6.01 -13.78 -2.26
N GLY A 119 5.22 -14.21 -3.24
CA GLY A 119 3.97 -13.53 -3.60
C GLY A 119 4.17 -12.21 -4.35
N LYS A 120 5.33 -12.05 -5.00
CA LYS A 120 5.70 -10.84 -5.72
C LYS A 120 5.74 -11.08 -7.23
N ILE A 121 5.31 -10.08 -7.99
CA ILE A 121 5.54 -10.01 -9.43
C ILE A 121 6.67 -9.02 -9.67
N ILE A 122 7.73 -9.46 -10.33
CA ILE A 122 8.87 -8.62 -10.71
C ILE A 122 8.90 -8.49 -12.22
N ASN A 123 8.74 -7.27 -12.70
CA ASN A 123 8.76 -6.97 -14.12
C ASN A 123 9.65 -5.75 -14.40
N GLY A 124 10.88 -5.99 -14.85
CA GLY A 124 11.87 -4.94 -15.03
C GLY A 124 12.18 -4.23 -13.70
N ASN A 125 11.93 -2.92 -13.65
CA ASN A 125 12.10 -2.11 -12.44
C ASN A 125 10.86 -2.07 -11.54
N HIS A 126 9.77 -2.72 -11.95
CA HIS A 126 8.51 -2.70 -11.21
C HIS A 126 8.39 -3.93 -10.32
N ILE A 127 7.93 -3.71 -9.09
CA ILE A 127 7.67 -4.78 -8.12
C ILE A 127 6.22 -4.60 -7.64
N TYR A 128 5.43 -5.66 -7.79
CA TYR A 128 4.05 -5.72 -7.36
C TYR A 128 3.91 -6.70 -6.19
N LEU A 129 3.48 -6.21 -5.04
CA LEU A 129 3.16 -7.02 -3.86
C LEU A 129 1.66 -7.30 -3.87
N LEU A 130 1.27 -8.55 -4.12
CA LEU A 130 -0.14 -8.92 -4.16
C LEU A 130 -0.70 -9.11 -2.76
N ASN A 131 -1.85 -8.50 -2.50
CA ASN A 131 -2.59 -8.64 -1.24
C ASN A 131 -4.05 -8.98 -1.56
N THR A 132 -4.46 -10.18 -1.18
CA THR A 132 -5.83 -10.70 -1.40
C THR A 132 -6.67 -10.76 -0.13
N LEU A 133 -6.22 -10.14 0.96
CA LEU A 133 -6.88 -10.23 2.25
C LEU A 133 -8.30 -9.62 2.25
N LEU A 134 -8.54 -8.62 1.40
CA LEU A 134 -9.86 -8.00 1.23
C LEU A 134 -10.84 -8.86 0.43
N ASP A 135 -10.40 -9.95 -0.18
CA ASP A 135 -11.30 -10.91 -0.83
C ASP A 135 -12.04 -11.82 0.18
N SER A 136 -11.65 -11.78 1.43
CA SER A 136 -12.32 -12.49 2.52
C SER A 136 -13.77 -12.07 2.69
N LYS A 137 -14.65 -13.00 3.06
CA LYS A 137 -16.06 -12.72 3.32
C LYS A 137 -16.27 -11.75 4.48
N THR A 138 -15.42 -11.85 5.49
CA THR A 138 -15.47 -11.00 6.70
C THR A 138 -14.11 -10.37 6.93
N ILE A 139 -14.08 -9.04 7.03
CA ILE A 139 -12.86 -8.29 7.31
C ILE A 139 -12.73 -8.08 8.81
N THR A 140 -11.83 -8.82 9.41
CA THR A 140 -11.51 -8.73 10.84
C THR A 140 -10.45 -7.66 11.11
N ASN A 141 -10.27 -7.29 12.39
CA ASN A 141 -9.20 -6.37 12.78
C ASN A 141 -7.81 -6.93 12.49
N ASP A 142 -7.63 -8.25 12.57
CA ASP A 142 -6.35 -8.89 12.24
C ASP A 142 -6.02 -8.79 10.75
N ILE A 143 -7.03 -8.92 9.89
CA ILE A 143 -6.89 -8.67 8.45
C ILE A 143 -6.47 -7.23 8.19
N LYS A 144 -7.10 -6.25 8.83
CA LYS A 144 -6.72 -4.83 8.69
C LYS A 144 -5.29 -4.57 9.15
N LYS A 145 -4.88 -5.18 10.27
CA LYS A 145 -3.49 -5.09 10.76
C LYS A 145 -2.49 -5.70 9.78
N GLN A 146 -2.84 -6.83 9.17
CA GLN A 146 -1.96 -7.47 8.19
C GLN A 146 -1.83 -6.64 6.92
N ILE A 147 -2.93 -6.08 6.41
CA ILE A 147 -2.89 -5.15 5.26
C ILE A 147 -1.97 -3.97 5.56
N TRP A 148 -2.04 -3.43 6.77
CA TRP A 148 -1.17 -2.34 7.19
C TRP A 148 0.30 -2.75 7.27
N LYS A 149 0.59 -3.94 7.76
CA LYS A 149 1.96 -4.49 7.74
C LYS A 149 2.51 -4.63 6.32
N ASP A 150 1.71 -5.14 5.40
CA ASP A 150 2.10 -5.31 4.01
C ASP A 150 2.35 -3.94 3.35
N PHE A 151 1.54 -2.94 3.69
CA PHE A 151 1.76 -1.57 3.27
C PHE A 151 3.07 -0.98 3.80
N LEU A 152 3.43 -1.25 5.05
CA LEU A 152 4.69 -0.78 5.62
C LEU A 152 5.92 -1.42 4.94
N GLN A 153 5.80 -2.61 4.36
CA GLN A 153 6.88 -3.20 3.57
C GLN A 153 7.25 -2.35 2.35
N ILE A 154 6.28 -1.65 1.75
CA ILE A 154 6.56 -0.74 0.64
C ILE A 154 7.42 0.44 1.10
N LYS A 155 7.21 0.90 2.34
CA LYS A 155 7.96 2.00 2.93
C LYS A 155 9.42 1.66 3.09
N ASP A 156 9.68 0.49 3.64
CA ASP A 156 11.02 0.06 4.05
C ASP A 156 11.81 -0.57 2.88
N TYR A 157 11.20 -0.58 1.68
CA TYR A 157 11.83 -1.11 0.48
C TYR A 157 12.83 -0.10 -0.09
N GLU A 158 14.09 -0.41 0.05
CA GLU A 158 15.23 0.35 -0.51
C GLU A 158 15.79 -0.30 -1.78
#